data_43389233285fea11f9554f91de1115eb
#
_entry.id   43389233285fea11f9554f91de1115eb
#
_cell.length_a   1.000
_cell.length_b   1.000
_cell.length_c   1.000
_cell.angle_alpha   90.00
_cell.angle_beta   90.00
_cell.angle_gamma   90.00
#
_symmetry.space_group_name_H-M   'P 1'
#
loop_
_entity.id
_entity.type
_entity.pdbx_description
1 polymer ?
#
loop_
_entity_poly.entity_id
_entity_poly.type
_entity_poly.pdbx_seq_one_letter_code
_entity_poly.pdbx_strand_id
1 'polypeptide(L)'
;MGDPDTLHSYSYTPDVAAGLITLGTHPSAPGSVWHLPVAPATTTRSIIRDVYAATGQRPRVLAAGRTTLRLIGIAQPAMREYLHTLYQFTDRWVVDDTHFRTTFAQSATPLSEALAATVEWYAAAAPTASPAVNAR
;
A
#
# COMPACT_ATOMS: atom_id res chain seq x y z
N MET A 1 0.47 3.13 -12.02
CA MET A 1 1.29 4.25 -12.51
C MET A 1 2.63 4.19 -11.79
N GLY A 2 3.72 4.69 -12.39
CA GLY A 2 5.06 4.57 -11.82
C GLY A 2 5.79 3.28 -12.21
N ASP A 3 6.89 2.99 -11.49
CA ASP A 3 7.69 1.78 -11.68
C ASP A 3 7.23 0.70 -10.69
N PRO A 4 6.62 -0.40 -11.17
CA PRO A 4 6.14 -1.45 -10.28
C PRO A 4 7.25 -2.29 -9.65
N ASP A 5 8.50 -2.10 -10.08
CA ASP A 5 9.66 -2.88 -9.61
C ASP A 5 10.51 -2.12 -8.59
N THR A 6 10.17 -0.86 -8.29
CA THR A 6 10.83 -0.09 -7.24
C THR A 6 10.38 -0.55 -5.84
N LEU A 7 11.33 -0.57 -4.89
CA LEU A 7 11.07 -0.97 -3.51
C LEU A 7 10.33 0.12 -2.72
N HIS A 8 9.23 -0.28 -2.11
CA HIS A 8 8.43 0.57 -1.22
C HIS A 8 8.09 -0.15 0.08
N SER A 9 7.96 0.60 1.15
CA SER A 9 7.33 0.13 2.39
C SER A 9 5.81 0.26 2.28
N TYR A 10 5.12 -0.78 2.72
CA TYR A 10 3.66 -0.82 2.77
C TYR A 10 3.22 -1.03 4.21
N SER A 11 2.31 -0.20 4.68
CA SER A 11 1.77 -0.30 6.02
C SER A 11 0.44 -1.06 6.00
N TYR A 12 0.29 -1.98 6.95
CA TYR A 12 -0.98 -2.64 7.23
C TYR A 12 -1.81 -1.79 8.19
N THR A 13 -3.04 -1.47 7.84
CA THR A 13 -3.88 -0.53 8.61
C THR A 13 -4.05 -0.92 10.08
N PRO A 14 -4.26 -2.20 10.45
CA PRO A 14 -4.31 -2.61 11.85
C PRO A 14 -3.00 -2.36 12.61
N ASP A 15 -1.83 -2.55 11.99
CA ASP A 15 -0.54 -2.24 12.61
C ASP A 15 -0.38 -0.74 12.86
N VAL A 16 -0.84 0.08 11.90
CA VAL A 16 -0.87 1.55 12.06
C VAL A 16 -1.74 1.92 13.25
N ALA A 17 -2.94 1.36 13.36
CA ALA A 17 -3.84 1.62 14.49
C ALA A 17 -3.23 1.20 15.83
N ALA A 18 -2.64 0.01 15.90
CA ALA A 18 -1.97 -0.49 17.09
C ALA A 18 -0.78 0.40 17.49
N GLY A 19 0.03 0.82 16.50
CA GLY A 19 1.15 1.73 16.72
C GLY A 19 0.73 3.09 17.24
N LEU A 20 -0.36 3.65 16.70
CA LEU A 20 -0.92 4.93 17.20
C LEU A 20 -1.44 4.81 18.64
N ILE A 21 -2.09 3.70 19.00
CA ILE A 21 -2.52 3.44 20.38
C ILE A 21 -1.30 3.37 21.31
N THR A 22 -0.25 2.65 20.90
CA THR A 22 1.00 2.58 21.66
C THR A 22 1.59 3.97 21.88
N LEU A 23 1.69 4.80 20.84
CA LEU A 23 2.20 6.18 20.96
C LEU A 23 1.33 7.07 21.84
N GLY A 24 0.01 6.85 21.82
CA GLY A 24 -0.92 7.63 22.65
C GLY A 24 -0.92 7.26 24.14
N THR A 25 -0.43 6.06 24.48
CA THR A 25 -0.53 5.53 25.85
C THR A 25 0.82 5.28 26.53
N HIS A 26 1.91 5.13 25.77
CA HIS A 26 3.21 4.77 26.32
C HIS A 26 3.99 6.00 26.79
N PRO A 27 4.53 5.98 28.04
CA PRO A 27 5.20 7.15 28.63
C PRO A 27 6.48 7.57 27.90
N SER A 28 7.12 6.68 27.13
CA SER A 28 8.34 6.98 26.36
C SER A 28 8.04 7.55 24.96
N ALA A 29 6.78 7.72 24.57
CA ALA A 29 6.43 8.18 23.22
C ALA A 29 6.57 9.70 23.04
N PRO A 30 6.23 10.59 24.02
CA PRO A 30 6.26 12.02 23.83
C PRO A 30 7.66 12.57 23.52
N GLY A 31 7.73 13.62 22.71
CA GLY A 31 8.96 14.36 22.40
C GLY A 31 9.85 13.73 21.32
N SER A 32 9.41 12.66 20.68
CA SER A 32 10.14 11.98 19.61
C SER A 32 9.30 11.85 18.34
N VAL A 33 9.98 11.71 17.21
CA VAL A 33 9.36 11.36 15.91
C VAL A 33 9.46 9.85 15.73
N TRP A 34 8.35 9.24 15.37
CA TRP A 34 8.24 7.79 15.25
C TRP A 34 7.79 7.38 13.84
N HIS A 35 8.50 6.42 13.26
CA HIS A 35 8.01 5.67 12.13
C HIS A 35 7.27 4.44 12.67
N LEU A 36 6.03 4.29 12.28
CA LEU A 36 5.21 3.14 12.68
C LEU A 36 5.72 1.84 12.04
N PRO A 37 5.44 0.68 12.65
CA PRO A 37 5.88 -0.60 12.12
C PRO A 37 5.44 -0.83 10.67
N VAL A 38 6.38 -1.26 9.85
CA VAL A 38 6.15 -1.63 8.46
C VAL A 38 6.79 -2.97 8.15
N ALA A 39 6.13 -3.77 7.31
CA ALA A 39 6.75 -4.99 6.79
C ALA A 39 7.99 -4.65 5.94
N PRO A 40 8.94 -5.59 5.75
CA PRO A 40 10.07 -5.39 4.87
C PRO A 40 9.66 -4.87 3.50
N ALA A 41 10.39 -3.85 3.00
CA ALA A 41 10.08 -3.21 1.73
C ALA A 41 10.05 -4.23 0.58
N THR A 42 9.06 -4.09 -0.28
CA THR A 42 8.85 -4.96 -1.44
C THR A 42 8.43 -4.16 -2.67
N THR A 43 8.25 -4.83 -3.81
CA THR A 43 7.80 -4.17 -5.04
C THR A 43 6.28 -4.25 -5.18
N THR A 44 5.67 -3.25 -5.82
CA THR A 44 4.24 -3.30 -6.17
C THR A 44 3.89 -4.54 -7.00
N ARG A 45 4.80 -4.96 -7.89
CA ARG A 45 4.64 -6.18 -8.69
C ARG A 45 4.53 -7.43 -7.81
N SER A 46 5.35 -7.53 -6.75
CA SER A 46 5.27 -8.65 -5.82
C SER A 46 3.93 -8.68 -5.10
N ILE A 47 3.48 -7.55 -4.57
CA ILE A 47 2.16 -7.45 -3.91
C ILE A 47 1.03 -7.88 -4.85
N ILE A 48 1.03 -7.34 -6.09
CA ILE A 48 0.01 -7.70 -7.08
C ILE A 48 0.03 -9.21 -7.33
N ARG A 49 1.21 -9.80 -7.55
CA ARG A 49 1.34 -11.25 -7.76
C ARG A 49 0.74 -12.03 -6.59
N ASP A 50 1.05 -11.65 -5.35
CA ASP A 50 0.66 -12.37 -4.15
C ASP A 50 -0.86 -12.24 -3.90
N VAL A 51 -1.44 -11.05 -4.12
CA VAL A 51 -2.90 -10.84 -4.07
C VAL A 51 -3.63 -11.67 -5.15
N TYR A 52 -3.13 -11.67 -6.39
CA TYR A 52 -3.73 -12.46 -7.46
C TYR A 52 -3.61 -13.97 -7.19
N ALA A 53 -2.49 -14.42 -6.61
CA ALA A 53 -2.33 -15.82 -6.21
C ALA A 53 -3.36 -16.21 -5.13
N ALA A 54 -3.61 -15.34 -4.14
CA ALA A 54 -4.62 -15.57 -3.10
C ALA A 54 -6.05 -15.64 -3.65
N THR A 55 -6.34 -14.95 -4.77
CA THR A 55 -7.65 -14.97 -5.42
C THR A 55 -7.80 -16.00 -6.54
N GLY A 56 -6.74 -16.77 -6.84
CA GLY A 56 -6.73 -17.74 -7.93
C GLY A 56 -6.79 -17.12 -9.33
N GLN A 57 -6.52 -15.83 -9.45
CA GLN A 57 -6.58 -15.08 -10.72
C GLN A 57 -5.18 -14.87 -11.32
N ARG A 58 -5.11 -14.59 -12.60
CA ARG A 58 -3.85 -14.22 -13.27
C ARG A 58 -3.56 -12.74 -13.11
N PRO A 59 -2.34 -12.34 -12.67
CA PRO A 59 -2.00 -10.94 -12.48
C PRO A 59 -2.03 -10.17 -13.81
N ARG A 60 -2.67 -9.00 -13.80
CA ARG A 60 -2.67 -8.06 -14.91
C ARG A 60 -2.07 -6.75 -14.42
N VAL A 61 -0.85 -6.44 -14.85
CA VAL A 61 -0.16 -5.20 -14.49
C VAL A 61 -0.08 -4.32 -15.74
N LEU A 62 -0.75 -3.19 -15.72
CA LEU A 62 -0.62 -2.16 -16.73
C LEU A 62 0.17 -0.99 -16.12
N ALA A 63 1.45 -0.86 -16.47
CA ALA A 63 2.29 0.24 -16.05
C ALA A 63 2.22 1.38 -17.06
N ALA A 64 1.69 2.54 -16.66
CA ALA A 64 1.76 3.75 -17.46
C ALA A 64 3.05 4.51 -17.12
N GLY A 65 3.96 4.58 -18.08
CA GLY A 65 5.22 5.30 -17.94
C GLY A 65 5.05 6.84 -18.01
N ARG A 66 6.11 7.56 -17.67
CA ARG A 66 6.13 9.02 -17.62
C ARG A 66 5.71 9.69 -18.95
N THR A 67 6.06 9.09 -20.07
CA THR A 67 5.69 9.59 -21.41
C THR A 67 4.19 9.48 -21.66
N THR A 68 3.59 8.34 -21.31
CA THR A 68 2.15 8.12 -21.43
C THR A 68 1.37 9.11 -20.56
N LEU A 69 1.83 9.34 -19.33
CA LEU A 69 1.21 10.32 -18.42
C LEU A 69 1.33 11.76 -18.93
N ARG A 70 2.45 12.13 -19.56
CA ARG A 70 2.62 13.44 -20.20
C ARG A 70 1.64 13.66 -21.34
N LEU A 71 1.43 12.66 -22.20
CA LEU A 71 0.47 12.74 -23.30
C LEU A 71 -0.96 12.90 -22.80
N ILE A 72 -1.35 12.13 -21.75
CA ILE A 72 -2.67 12.27 -21.12
C ILE A 72 -2.81 13.64 -20.45
N GLY A 73 -1.73 14.18 -19.86
CA GLY A 73 -1.70 15.49 -19.21
C GLY A 73 -1.93 16.68 -20.14
N ILE A 74 -1.83 16.49 -21.46
CA ILE A 74 -2.19 17.54 -22.46
C ILE A 74 -3.71 17.79 -22.41
N ALA A 75 -4.50 16.74 -22.27
CA ALA A 75 -5.97 16.82 -22.26
C ALA A 75 -6.57 16.94 -20.85
N GLN A 76 -5.82 16.56 -19.80
CA GLN A 76 -6.30 16.52 -18.42
C GLN A 76 -5.33 17.26 -17.47
N PRO A 77 -5.67 18.47 -17.01
CA PRO A 77 -4.82 19.27 -16.11
C PRO A 77 -4.43 18.52 -14.81
N ALA A 78 -5.34 17.75 -14.23
CA ALA A 78 -5.08 16.94 -13.03
C ALA A 78 -3.91 15.94 -13.24
N MET A 79 -3.73 15.43 -14.44
CA MET A 79 -2.63 14.52 -14.78
C MET A 79 -1.28 15.23 -14.81
N ARG A 80 -1.26 16.53 -15.08
CA ARG A 80 -0.03 17.37 -15.02
C ARG A 80 0.44 17.53 -13.58
N GLU A 81 -0.49 17.82 -12.66
CA GLU A 81 -0.17 17.90 -11.23
C GLU A 81 0.33 16.56 -10.68
N TYR A 82 -0.25 15.46 -11.13
CA TYR A 82 0.20 14.12 -10.76
C TYR A 82 1.68 13.85 -11.15
N LEU A 83 2.17 14.45 -12.24
CA LEU A 83 3.57 14.30 -12.63
C LEU A 83 4.55 14.84 -11.59
N HIS A 84 4.15 15.85 -10.80
CA HIS A 84 4.99 16.42 -9.74
C HIS A 84 5.15 15.47 -8.55
N THR A 85 4.19 14.58 -8.31
CA THR A 85 4.23 13.59 -7.24
C THR A 85 4.66 12.20 -7.72
N LEU A 86 4.94 12.04 -9.01
CA LEU A 86 5.26 10.75 -9.61
C LEU A 86 6.52 10.10 -9.00
N TYR A 87 7.46 10.90 -8.47
CA TYR A 87 8.66 10.41 -7.80
C TYR A 87 8.33 9.46 -6.63
N GLN A 88 7.19 9.64 -5.95
CA GLN A 88 6.72 8.75 -4.89
C GLN A 88 6.46 7.31 -5.37
N PHE A 89 6.30 7.12 -6.68
CA PHE A 89 6.01 5.83 -7.30
C PHE A 89 7.13 5.34 -8.24
N THR A 90 8.15 6.17 -8.48
CA THR A 90 9.30 5.81 -9.31
C THR A 90 10.58 5.66 -8.52
N ASP A 91 10.66 6.32 -7.38
CA ASP A 91 11.87 6.30 -6.55
C ASP A 91 11.69 5.33 -5.38
N ARG A 92 12.80 4.82 -4.88
CA ARG A 92 12.81 3.93 -3.71
C ARG A 92 12.28 4.68 -2.49
N TRP A 93 11.22 4.15 -1.87
CA TRP A 93 10.62 4.71 -0.67
C TRP A 93 10.56 3.68 0.44
N VAL A 94 11.57 3.67 1.31
CA VAL A 94 11.73 2.68 2.38
C VAL A 94 11.75 3.38 3.73
N VAL A 95 10.86 2.96 4.59
CA VAL A 95 10.74 3.45 5.97
C VAL A 95 11.61 2.58 6.88
N ASP A 96 12.37 3.20 7.76
CA ASP A 96 13.09 2.53 8.85
C ASP A 96 12.29 2.70 10.16
N ASP A 97 11.70 1.63 10.63
CA ASP A 97 10.92 1.53 11.86
C ASP A 97 11.71 0.98 13.05
N THR A 98 13.03 0.83 12.90
CA THR A 98 13.89 0.19 13.92
C THR A 98 13.75 0.85 15.29
N HIS A 99 13.70 2.18 15.34
CA HIS A 99 13.53 2.92 16.59
C HIS A 99 12.23 2.56 17.30
N PHE A 100 11.12 2.48 16.57
CA PHE A 100 9.82 2.08 17.13
C PHE A 100 9.86 0.64 17.65
N ARG A 101 10.32 -0.30 16.82
CA ARG A 101 10.38 -1.73 17.17
C ARG A 101 11.24 -2.00 18.39
N THR A 102 12.39 -1.32 18.51
CA THR A 102 13.31 -1.52 19.66
C THR A 102 12.77 -0.88 20.93
N THR A 103 12.06 0.24 20.84
CA THR A 103 11.52 0.96 22.01
C THR A 103 10.27 0.30 22.56
N PHE A 104 9.36 -0.15 21.70
CA PHE A 104 8.05 -0.66 22.13
C PHE A 104 7.89 -2.17 21.99
N ALA A 105 8.93 -2.87 21.51
CA ALA A 105 8.91 -4.32 21.24
C ALA A 105 7.72 -4.75 20.37
N GLN A 106 7.28 -3.87 19.47
CA GLN A 106 6.15 -4.09 18.56
C GLN A 106 6.63 -4.09 17.12
N SER A 107 6.34 -5.14 16.39
CA SER A 107 6.70 -5.35 14.99
C SER A 107 5.47 -5.35 14.09
N ALA A 108 5.67 -5.08 12.81
CA ALA A 108 4.60 -5.19 11.82
C ALA A 108 4.18 -6.65 11.61
N THR A 109 2.93 -6.83 11.22
CA THR A 109 2.39 -8.10 10.74
C THR A 109 3.16 -8.55 9.49
N PRO A 110 3.53 -9.83 9.36
CA PRO A 110 4.13 -10.35 8.14
C PRO A 110 3.28 -10.01 6.90
N LEU A 111 3.92 -9.56 5.82
CA LEU A 111 3.21 -9.06 4.64
C LEU A 111 2.24 -10.08 4.06
N SER A 112 2.60 -11.37 4.06
CA SER A 112 1.72 -12.44 3.58
C SER A 112 0.43 -12.55 4.38
N GLU A 113 0.50 -12.43 5.69
CA GLU A 113 -0.66 -12.45 6.59
C GLU A 113 -1.52 -11.19 6.40
N ALA A 114 -0.89 -10.02 6.33
CA ALA A 114 -1.57 -8.75 6.10
C ALA A 114 -2.34 -8.75 4.76
N LEU A 115 -1.73 -9.29 3.69
CA LEU A 115 -2.37 -9.41 2.39
C LEU A 115 -3.53 -10.41 2.42
N ALA A 116 -3.34 -11.58 3.05
CA ALA A 116 -4.40 -12.58 3.18
C ALA A 116 -5.61 -12.02 3.91
N ALA A 117 -5.40 -11.39 5.07
CA ALA A 117 -6.48 -10.77 5.86
C ALA A 117 -7.18 -9.64 5.08
N THR A 118 -6.41 -8.86 4.30
CA THR A 118 -6.97 -7.79 3.47
C THR A 118 -7.86 -8.36 2.37
N VAL A 119 -7.41 -9.40 1.66
CA VAL A 119 -8.18 -10.06 0.60
C VAL A 119 -9.46 -10.67 1.18
N GLU A 120 -9.38 -11.34 2.31
CA GLU A 120 -10.53 -11.93 3.00
C GLU A 120 -11.55 -10.86 3.40
N TRP A 121 -11.09 -9.75 3.97
CA TRP A 121 -11.95 -8.63 4.35
C TRP A 121 -12.72 -8.05 3.15
N TYR A 122 -12.03 -7.83 2.02
CA TYR A 122 -12.68 -7.35 0.81
C TYR A 122 -13.63 -8.37 0.20
N ALA A 123 -13.31 -9.66 0.26
CA ALA A 123 -14.19 -10.73 -0.22
C ALA A 123 -15.48 -10.79 0.61
N ALA A 124 -15.38 -10.63 1.93
CA ALA A 124 -16.53 -10.60 2.83
C ALA A 124 -17.37 -9.32 2.70
N ALA A 125 -16.72 -8.19 2.42
CA ALA A 125 -17.37 -6.88 2.26
C ALA A 125 -17.93 -6.66 0.84
N ALA A 126 -17.57 -7.51 -0.13
CA ALA A 126 -18.09 -7.38 -1.49
C ALA A 126 -19.62 -7.56 -1.46
N PRO A 127 -20.42 -6.61 -1.94
CA PRO A 127 -21.85 -6.81 -2.06
C PRO A 127 -22.07 -8.05 -2.93
N THR A 128 -22.85 -9.01 -2.43
CA THR A 128 -23.36 -10.14 -3.23
C THR A 128 -23.87 -9.54 -4.55
N ALA A 129 -23.24 -9.93 -5.65
CA ALA A 129 -23.50 -9.33 -6.96
C ALA A 129 -25.01 -9.19 -7.18
N SER A 130 -25.49 -7.96 -7.24
CA SER A 130 -26.87 -7.68 -7.66
C SER A 130 -27.05 -8.30 -9.03
N PRO A 131 -28.09 -9.12 -9.26
CA PRO A 131 -28.33 -9.71 -10.57
C PRO A 131 -28.41 -8.58 -11.60
N ALA A 132 -27.66 -8.73 -12.68
CA ALA A 132 -27.59 -7.76 -13.78
C ALA A 132 -29.02 -7.32 -14.15
N VAL A 133 -29.31 -6.03 -13.98
CA VAL A 133 -30.48 -5.42 -14.55
C VAL A 133 -30.33 -5.49 -16.06
N ASN A 134 -31.05 -6.44 -16.69
CA ASN A 134 -31.19 -6.51 -18.13
C ASN A 134 -31.77 -5.19 -18.61
N ALA A 135 -30.94 -4.31 -19.15
CA ALA A 135 -31.37 -3.18 -19.95
C ALA A 135 -31.93 -3.74 -21.27
N ARG A 136 -33.24 -3.63 -21.41
CA ARG A 136 -33.93 -3.74 -22.71
C ARG A 136 -33.67 -2.50 -23.53
#